data_c5d652f78de9f8b37d9cc91376074c56
#
_entry.id   c5d652f78de9f8b37d9cc91376074c56
#
_cell.length_a   1.000
_cell.length_b   1.000
_cell.length_c   1.000
_cell.angle_alpha   90.00
_cell.angle_beta   90.00
_cell.angle_gamma   90.00
#
_symmetry.space_group_name_H-M   'P 1'
#
loop_
_entity.id
_entity.type
_entity.pdbx_description
1 polymer ?
#
loop_
_entity_poly.entity_id
_entity_poly.type
_entity_poly.pdbx_seq_one_letter_code
_entity_poly.pdbx_strand_id
1 'polypeptide(L)'
;MKQTKSAPVILKQPPVVERDLPPKMPPRSNGPPKMPPRPVANTEDENSVSLPPRRLPPPSHARSALALGFGNKSTETPNPSPRPAPTYNRSPGPAVQELNANNFDHIILSGKFALVDFYAPYCKYCVELDPHFKQLAEDFSFASDRIVFAKVDVDAHKSFMARYGIEGYPTIMFFDGNGDNPERYQYMRKTDAMTKFLVEKTGISPSDAPKPGGGAPPPINFRSKPSSAQVKAVSAAPTTSSSPSLGCLLCRDFSGPDQIASKYSREFLPRSPDNTGYLADVLCRSFSSPTDKARAIFVWLHHNIAYDTGAFFGNRVKNVTPADTIKTGLAVCGGYAGLFTAIALKAGLEAIMVTGHGKGFGYTPLKPGESCPPPNPGGHAWNAVRIDGGEWKLIDACWGSGQLGDNQMYNKNLISSYFTMSNEEFGLKHFPANKSHFFRKDRRVLTWEEYFIGNLGGEPLQIFGSVEDRHGISQTSITPPQKYIQASSASNEIMRFQLSKICEHFDFERNGAGKPYCLVLKIGGVDGRKDDMIPFEFDGYWWWLDVKVKDLGTRGQTISLYAVTVVNGEDARGMTKRDYEGKKGNCGMEFAGVAAWELN
;
A
#
# COMPACT_ATOMS: atom_id res chain seq x y z
N MET A 1 -9.28 -0.05 -81.57
CA MET A 1 -9.91 -0.04 -80.21
C MET A 1 -9.30 1.10 -79.44
N LYS A 2 -10.09 2.16 -79.22
CA LYS A 2 -9.61 3.40 -78.57
C LYS A 2 -9.70 3.25 -77.06
N GLN A 3 -8.62 3.46 -76.34
CA GLN A 3 -8.58 3.59 -74.88
C GLN A 3 -9.00 5.00 -74.48
N THR A 4 -10.10 5.13 -73.77
CA THR A 4 -10.52 6.38 -73.10
C THR A 4 -9.88 6.49 -71.71
N LYS A 5 -9.09 7.53 -71.55
CA LYS A 5 -8.52 7.94 -70.23
C LYS A 5 -9.57 8.70 -69.42
N SER A 6 -9.95 8.25 -68.27
CA SER A 6 -10.80 8.97 -67.34
C SER A 6 -9.93 9.93 -66.48
N ALA A 7 -10.38 11.21 -66.40
CA ALA A 7 -9.77 12.26 -65.60
C ALA A 7 -10.17 12.13 -64.10
N PRO A 8 -9.33 12.59 -63.13
CA PRO A 8 -9.65 12.51 -61.71
C PRO A 8 -10.69 13.57 -61.30
N VAL A 9 -11.65 13.14 -60.48
CA VAL A 9 -12.67 13.99 -59.88
C VAL A 9 -12.04 14.77 -58.71
N ILE A 10 -12.02 16.10 -58.79
CA ILE A 10 -11.64 17.02 -57.73
C ILE A 10 -12.85 17.21 -56.81
N LEU A 11 -12.80 16.69 -55.58
CA LEU A 11 -13.75 16.99 -54.52
C LEU A 11 -13.50 18.40 -53.99
N LYS A 12 -14.44 19.29 -54.15
CA LYS A 12 -14.44 20.64 -53.55
C LYS A 12 -14.63 20.53 -52.04
N GLN A 13 -13.73 21.15 -51.27
CA GLN A 13 -13.85 21.33 -49.81
C GLN A 13 -15.00 22.32 -49.51
N PRO A 14 -15.75 22.12 -48.40
CA PRO A 14 -16.76 23.07 -47.96
C PRO A 14 -16.09 24.36 -47.38
N PRO A 15 -16.81 25.51 -47.40
CA PRO A 15 -16.25 26.78 -46.98
C PRO A 15 -15.93 26.79 -45.46
N VAL A 16 -14.79 27.38 -45.14
CA VAL A 16 -14.35 27.65 -43.76
C VAL A 16 -15.25 28.77 -43.19
N VAL A 17 -15.99 28.48 -42.14
CA VAL A 17 -16.73 29.47 -41.36
C VAL A 17 -15.74 30.15 -40.42
N GLU A 18 -15.45 31.42 -40.68
CA GLU A 18 -14.71 32.31 -39.77
C GLU A 18 -15.49 32.43 -38.47
N ARG A 19 -14.85 32.00 -37.35
CA ARG A 19 -15.39 32.22 -36.01
C ARG A 19 -14.88 33.56 -35.50
N ASP A 20 -15.80 34.45 -35.18
CA ASP A 20 -15.53 35.71 -34.51
C ASP A 20 -14.72 35.54 -33.24
N LEU A 21 -13.66 36.31 -33.09
CA LEU A 21 -12.84 36.39 -31.90
C LEU A 21 -13.64 37.07 -30.78
N PRO A 22 -13.55 36.58 -29.55
CA PRO A 22 -14.22 37.20 -28.40
C PRO A 22 -13.62 38.59 -28.08
N PRO A 23 -14.42 39.53 -27.56
CA PRO A 23 -14.00 40.91 -27.32
C PRO A 23 -12.90 40.97 -26.22
N LYS A 24 -11.93 41.87 -26.44
CA LYS A 24 -10.82 42.15 -25.51
C LYS A 24 -11.37 42.67 -24.17
N MET A 25 -10.93 42.03 -23.08
CA MET A 25 -11.21 42.49 -21.70
C MET A 25 -10.46 43.78 -21.40
N PRO A 26 -11.04 44.71 -20.59
CA PRO A 26 -10.36 45.89 -20.11
C PRO A 26 -9.24 45.56 -19.08
N PRO A 27 -8.23 46.43 -18.92
CA PRO A 27 -7.09 46.17 -18.06
C PRO A 27 -7.48 46.12 -16.58
N ARG A 28 -6.97 45.09 -15.87
CA ARG A 28 -7.13 44.95 -14.41
C ARG A 28 -6.37 46.05 -13.66
N SER A 29 -7.07 46.74 -12.77
CA SER A 29 -6.45 47.63 -11.79
C SER A 29 -5.84 46.81 -10.64
N ASN A 30 -4.57 47.00 -10.36
CA ASN A 30 -3.85 46.41 -9.25
C ASN A 30 -4.26 47.09 -7.92
N GLY A 31 -4.89 46.30 -7.02
CA GLY A 31 -5.11 46.65 -5.63
C GLY A 31 -5.89 45.56 -4.91
N PRO A 32 -5.45 45.14 -3.72
CA PRO A 32 -6.19 44.13 -2.97
C PRO A 32 -7.50 44.68 -2.43
N PRO A 33 -8.60 43.88 -2.36
CA PRO A 33 -9.88 44.35 -1.86
C PRO A 33 -9.81 44.62 -0.34
N LYS A 34 -10.27 45.82 0.07
CA LYS A 34 -10.45 46.18 1.47
C LYS A 34 -11.61 45.40 2.07
N MET A 35 -11.36 44.76 3.21
CA MET A 35 -12.41 44.11 4.01
C MET A 35 -13.36 45.14 4.62
N PRO A 36 -14.67 44.83 4.76
CA PRO A 36 -15.61 45.69 5.47
C PRO A 36 -15.35 45.67 6.99
N PRO A 37 -15.64 46.77 7.73
CA PRO A 37 -15.40 46.83 9.16
C PRO A 37 -16.37 45.98 9.96
N ARG A 38 -15.88 45.35 11.03
CA ARG A 38 -16.69 44.62 12.03
C ARG A 38 -17.68 45.55 12.71
N PRO A 39 -18.90 45.11 13.04
CA PRO A 39 -19.80 45.86 13.89
C PRO A 39 -19.27 45.92 15.33
N VAL A 40 -19.29 47.12 15.90
CA VAL A 40 -19.00 47.40 17.31
C VAL A 40 -20.24 47.00 18.11
N ALA A 41 -20.10 46.13 19.12
CA ALA A 41 -21.14 45.82 20.06
C ALA A 41 -21.17 46.92 21.15
N ASN A 42 -22.31 47.57 21.31
CA ASN A 42 -22.61 48.45 22.43
C ASN A 42 -22.76 47.67 23.73
N THR A 43 -22.14 48.20 24.75
CA THR A 43 -22.25 47.87 26.16
C THR A 43 -23.60 48.37 26.73
N GLU A 44 -24.15 47.54 27.63
CA GLU A 44 -24.84 47.84 28.90
C GLU A 44 -25.82 46.70 29.18
N ASP A 45 -25.63 45.89 30.23
CA ASP A 45 -26.11 46.09 31.58
C ASP A 45 -25.57 45.00 32.53
N GLU A 46 -25.33 45.45 33.74
CA GLU A 46 -24.85 44.74 34.92
C GLU A 46 -25.80 43.66 35.41
N ASN A 47 -25.30 42.48 35.81
CA ASN A 47 -25.58 41.97 37.17
C ASN A 47 -24.58 40.90 37.59
N SER A 48 -23.91 41.17 38.66
CA SER A 48 -22.84 40.42 39.30
C SER A 48 -23.36 39.24 40.11
N VAL A 49 -22.74 38.04 39.91
CA VAL A 49 -22.54 37.10 41.05
C VAL A 49 -21.14 36.50 40.89
N SER A 50 -20.29 36.86 41.82
CA SER A 50 -18.90 36.41 41.95
C SER A 50 -18.83 35.04 42.61
N LEU A 51 -18.06 34.12 42.01
CA LEU A 51 -17.53 32.93 42.69
C LEU A 51 -15.99 33.01 42.71
N PRO A 52 -15.33 32.62 43.82
CA PRO A 52 -13.90 32.88 44.04
C PRO A 52 -12.99 31.92 43.28
N PRO A 53 -11.72 32.31 43.04
CA PRO A 53 -10.79 31.55 42.24
C PRO A 53 -10.22 30.34 43.02
N ARG A 54 -10.24 29.15 42.41
CA ARG A 54 -9.50 27.98 42.91
C ARG A 54 -7.99 28.18 42.67
N ARG A 55 -7.26 28.16 43.76
CA ARG A 55 -5.79 28.10 43.77
C ARG A 55 -5.29 26.75 43.29
N LEU A 56 -4.32 26.78 42.37
CA LEU A 56 -3.47 25.63 42.01
C LEU A 56 -2.40 25.45 43.10
N PRO A 57 -2.04 24.20 43.46
CA PRO A 57 -0.93 23.95 44.38
C PRO A 57 0.42 24.03 43.65
N PRO A 58 1.50 24.42 44.33
CA PRO A 58 2.83 24.56 43.73
C PRO A 58 3.54 23.21 43.54
N PRO A 59 4.57 23.13 42.66
CA PRO A 59 5.31 21.89 42.43
C PRO A 59 6.25 21.58 43.62
N SER A 60 6.21 20.35 44.08
CA SER A 60 7.12 19.85 45.10
C SER A 60 8.46 19.42 44.50
N HIS A 61 9.52 20.12 44.87
CA HIS A 61 10.90 19.66 44.76
C HIS A 61 11.18 18.50 45.73
N ALA A 62 11.57 17.35 45.23
CA ALA A 62 12.22 16.34 46.07
C ALA A 62 13.72 16.36 45.81
N ARG A 63 14.43 16.69 46.88
CA ARG A 63 15.89 16.73 47.00
C ARG A 63 16.45 15.34 47.15
N SER A 64 17.66 15.21 46.60
CA SER A 64 18.67 14.19 46.83
C SER A 64 18.85 13.76 48.29
N ALA A 65 19.14 12.51 48.50
CA ALA A 65 19.95 12.08 49.64
C ALA A 65 21.08 11.13 49.18
N LEU A 66 22.25 11.59 49.43
CA LEU A 66 23.58 11.02 49.34
C LEU A 66 23.74 9.83 50.34
N ALA A 67 24.37 8.74 49.85
CA ALA A 67 25.80 8.43 50.19
C ALA A 67 26.07 7.51 51.38
N LEU A 68 27.14 6.78 51.22
CA LEU A 68 28.05 6.02 52.09
C LEU A 68 27.86 4.50 51.97
N GLY A 69 28.80 3.69 51.63
CA GLY A 69 30.25 3.83 51.47
C GLY A 69 30.93 2.50 51.80
N PHE A 70 32.12 2.27 51.24
CA PHE A 70 33.15 1.28 51.58
C PHE A 70 32.88 -0.20 51.22
N GLY A 71 33.73 -0.79 50.43
CA GLY A 71 35.04 -1.29 50.64
C GLY A 71 35.64 -2.12 49.52
N ASN A 72 36.88 -1.85 49.34
CA ASN A 72 37.93 -2.43 48.51
C ASN A 72 38.05 -3.97 48.54
N LYS A 73 38.39 -4.61 47.41
CA LYS A 73 39.74 -5.10 47.07
C LYS A 73 39.76 -5.92 45.77
N SER A 74 40.48 -5.42 44.81
CA SER A 74 41.68 -5.93 44.14
C SER A 74 41.65 -7.28 43.41
N THR A 75 41.98 -7.15 42.11
CA THR A 75 42.94 -7.93 41.32
C THR A 75 42.53 -9.31 40.85
N GLU A 76 42.35 -9.46 39.57
CA GLU A 76 43.25 -10.12 38.63
C GLU A 76 42.57 -10.29 37.27
N THR A 77 43.22 -9.79 36.24
CA THR A 77 42.95 -10.12 34.87
C THR A 77 43.58 -11.46 34.49
N PRO A 78 42.90 -12.29 33.73
CA PRO A 78 43.57 -13.15 32.77
C PRO A 78 43.13 -12.88 31.34
N ASN A 79 44.11 -12.98 30.49
CA ASN A 79 44.23 -12.83 29.06
C ASN A 79 43.14 -13.57 28.22
N PRO A 80 42.69 -13.06 27.07
CA PRO A 80 41.65 -13.67 26.29
C PRO A 80 42.16 -14.84 25.44
N SER A 81 41.52 -15.99 25.61
CA SER A 81 41.62 -17.12 24.68
C SER A 81 40.73 -16.91 23.43
N PRO A 82 41.07 -17.52 22.31
CA PRO A 82 40.46 -17.17 21.00
C PRO A 82 39.00 -17.59 20.91
N ARG A 83 38.22 -16.67 20.32
CA ARG A 83 36.82 -16.79 20.04
C ARG A 83 36.53 -17.90 19.01
N PRO A 84 35.67 -18.89 19.32
CA PRO A 84 35.15 -19.78 18.29
C PRO A 84 34.16 -19.06 17.38
N ALA A 85 34.12 -19.46 16.13
CA ALA A 85 33.20 -18.96 15.11
C ALA A 85 31.73 -19.14 15.52
N PRO A 86 30.81 -18.25 15.08
CA PRO A 86 29.42 -18.33 15.49
C PRO A 86 28.74 -19.52 14.81
N THR A 87 28.44 -20.54 15.58
CA THR A 87 27.47 -21.56 15.21
C THR A 87 26.08 -20.95 15.42
N TYR A 88 25.33 -20.82 14.34
CA TYR A 88 23.92 -20.50 14.38
C TYR A 88 23.12 -21.67 14.97
N ASN A 89 23.08 -21.76 16.29
CA ASN A 89 22.06 -22.50 16.99
C ASN A 89 20.96 -21.50 17.37
N ARG A 90 19.89 -21.50 16.57
CA ARG A 90 18.64 -20.84 16.90
C ARG A 90 18.02 -21.62 18.07
N SER A 91 18.26 -21.17 19.29
CA SER A 91 17.50 -21.64 20.44
C SER A 91 16.02 -21.34 20.19
N PRO A 92 15.11 -22.30 20.33
CA PRO A 92 13.68 -21.99 20.30
C PRO A 92 13.42 -20.95 21.39
N GLY A 93 12.72 -19.87 21.05
CA GLY A 93 12.22 -18.91 22.02
C GLY A 93 11.30 -19.61 23.04
N PRO A 94 10.96 -18.98 24.17
CA PRO A 94 10.11 -19.59 25.17
C PRO A 94 8.82 -20.11 24.53
N ALA A 95 8.44 -21.35 24.86
CA ALA A 95 7.27 -22.02 24.28
C ALA A 95 5.97 -21.22 24.52
N VAL A 96 5.88 -20.45 25.62
CA VAL A 96 4.80 -19.51 25.94
C VAL A 96 5.36 -18.09 25.97
N GLN A 97 4.78 -17.21 25.16
CA GLN A 97 5.21 -15.82 25.03
C GLN A 97 4.49 -14.92 26.05
N GLU A 98 5.22 -14.02 26.72
CA GLU A 98 4.61 -12.99 27.56
C GLU A 98 4.21 -11.79 26.68
N LEU A 99 2.93 -11.43 26.69
CA LEU A 99 2.41 -10.31 25.92
C LEU A 99 2.02 -9.13 26.81
N ASN A 100 2.12 -7.95 26.25
CA ASN A 100 1.75 -6.69 26.87
C ASN A 100 1.04 -5.79 25.85
N ALA A 101 0.59 -4.60 26.24
CA ALA A 101 -0.14 -3.69 25.36
C ALA A 101 0.61 -3.30 24.08
N ASN A 102 1.95 -3.41 24.06
CA ASN A 102 2.77 -3.00 22.90
C ASN A 102 2.97 -4.11 21.88
N ASN A 103 2.97 -5.39 22.30
CA ASN A 103 3.25 -6.52 21.42
C ASN A 103 2.04 -7.43 21.16
N PHE A 104 0.96 -7.30 21.92
CA PHE A 104 -0.22 -8.16 21.85
C PHE A 104 -0.82 -8.18 20.44
N ASP A 105 -1.18 -7.01 19.91
CA ASP A 105 -1.82 -6.92 18.61
C ASP A 105 -0.92 -7.46 17.49
N HIS A 106 0.38 -7.25 17.59
CA HIS A 106 1.34 -7.78 16.64
C HIS A 106 1.33 -9.32 16.59
N ILE A 107 1.21 -9.96 17.75
CA ILE A 107 1.20 -11.42 17.84
C ILE A 107 -0.16 -11.99 17.45
N ILE A 108 -1.26 -11.42 17.95
CA ILE A 108 -2.61 -11.92 17.70
C ILE A 108 -3.05 -11.73 16.25
N LEU A 109 -2.65 -10.62 15.64
CA LEU A 109 -2.94 -10.32 14.24
C LEU A 109 -1.88 -10.89 13.29
N SER A 110 -1.00 -11.78 13.77
CA SER A 110 0.06 -12.38 12.94
C SER A 110 -0.45 -13.40 11.89
N GLY A 111 -1.75 -13.67 11.82
CA GLY A 111 -2.37 -14.68 10.95
C GLY A 111 -2.09 -16.11 11.37
N LYS A 112 -1.47 -16.28 12.55
CA LYS A 112 -1.33 -17.58 13.21
C LYS A 112 -2.51 -17.76 14.14
N PHE A 113 -2.88 -19.01 14.38
CA PHE A 113 -3.71 -19.32 15.53
C PHE A 113 -3.01 -18.88 16.80
N ALA A 114 -3.74 -18.36 17.78
CA ALA A 114 -3.15 -18.06 19.08
C ALA A 114 -4.08 -18.51 20.21
N LEU A 115 -3.51 -19.15 21.21
CA LEU A 115 -4.17 -19.41 22.48
C LEU A 115 -3.54 -18.54 23.54
N VAL A 116 -4.36 -17.67 24.16
CA VAL A 116 -3.87 -16.66 25.11
C VAL A 116 -4.51 -16.86 26.48
N ASP A 117 -3.68 -16.98 27.51
CA ASP A 117 -4.09 -16.97 28.92
C ASP A 117 -4.02 -15.55 29.50
N PHE A 118 -5.17 -14.98 29.79
CA PHE A 118 -5.30 -13.72 30.51
C PHE A 118 -5.31 -14.02 32.02
N TYR A 119 -4.22 -13.71 32.69
CA TYR A 119 -3.97 -14.09 34.08
C TYR A 119 -3.72 -12.89 34.99
N ALA A 120 -3.71 -13.16 36.32
CA ALA A 120 -3.15 -12.26 37.31
C ALA A 120 -2.13 -13.01 38.17
N PRO A 121 -1.00 -12.37 38.57
CA PRO A 121 0.09 -13.06 39.29
C PRO A 121 -0.31 -13.70 40.65
N TYR A 122 -1.29 -13.13 41.32
CA TYR A 122 -1.83 -13.60 42.59
C TYR A 122 -2.94 -14.64 42.48
N CYS A 123 -3.34 -14.98 41.27
CA CYS A 123 -4.48 -15.87 41.03
C CYS A 123 -4.08 -17.34 41.21
N LYS A 124 -4.63 -18.01 42.20
CA LYS A 124 -4.36 -19.42 42.49
C LYS A 124 -4.66 -20.33 41.31
N TYR A 125 -5.79 -20.11 40.63
CA TYR A 125 -6.19 -20.91 39.47
C TYR A 125 -5.34 -20.69 38.22
N CYS A 126 -4.67 -19.53 38.12
CA CYS A 126 -3.70 -19.25 37.05
C CYS A 126 -2.39 -20.05 37.33
N VAL A 127 -1.98 -20.14 38.61
CA VAL A 127 -0.82 -20.97 38.99
C VAL A 127 -1.10 -22.45 38.71
N GLU A 128 -2.31 -22.93 38.95
CA GLU A 128 -2.72 -24.31 38.64
C GLU A 128 -2.79 -24.59 37.11
N LEU A 129 -3.12 -23.59 36.31
CA LEU A 129 -3.15 -23.71 34.84
C LEU A 129 -1.75 -23.70 34.23
N ASP A 130 -0.83 -22.90 34.72
CA ASP A 130 0.48 -22.62 34.10
C ASP A 130 1.26 -23.87 33.66
N PRO A 131 1.39 -24.95 34.45
CA PRO A 131 2.08 -26.18 34.00
C PRO A 131 1.35 -26.88 32.85
N HIS A 132 0.02 -26.87 32.83
CA HIS A 132 -0.77 -27.47 31.75
C HIS A 132 -0.67 -26.66 30.45
N PHE A 133 -0.63 -25.34 30.58
CA PHE A 133 -0.50 -24.43 29.45
C PHE A 133 0.90 -24.48 28.82
N LYS A 134 1.94 -24.61 29.66
CA LYS A 134 3.32 -24.81 29.18
C LYS A 134 3.49 -26.14 28.46
N GLN A 135 2.98 -27.23 29.05
CA GLN A 135 3.02 -28.55 28.41
C GLN A 135 2.32 -28.53 27.06
N LEU A 136 1.14 -27.91 26.98
CA LEU A 136 0.43 -27.74 25.72
C LEU A 136 1.27 -26.99 24.68
N ALA A 137 1.95 -25.91 25.05
CA ALA A 137 2.82 -25.16 24.16
C ALA A 137 4.05 -25.98 23.69
N GLU A 138 4.58 -26.85 24.56
CA GLU A 138 5.65 -27.79 24.19
C GLU A 138 5.16 -28.86 23.22
N ASP A 139 3.97 -29.43 23.45
CA ASP A 139 3.37 -30.46 22.60
C ASP A 139 3.10 -29.96 21.16
N PHE A 140 2.87 -28.63 21.01
CA PHE A 140 2.67 -27.98 19.71
C PHE A 140 3.89 -27.21 19.20
N SER A 141 5.06 -27.35 19.81
CA SER A 141 6.29 -26.61 19.44
C SER A 141 6.73 -26.82 18.00
N PHE A 142 6.44 -28.00 17.42
CA PHE A 142 6.71 -28.32 16.00
C PHE A 142 5.91 -27.46 15.01
N ALA A 143 4.82 -26.82 15.46
CA ALA A 143 3.91 -25.99 14.68
C ALA A 143 4.01 -24.49 15.07
N SER A 144 5.12 -24.03 15.63
CA SER A 144 5.34 -22.64 16.10
C SER A 144 5.26 -21.58 14.97
N ASP A 145 5.31 -22.01 13.72
CA ASP A 145 5.04 -21.21 12.53
C ASP A 145 3.55 -20.97 12.29
N ARG A 146 2.67 -21.81 12.83
CA ARG A 146 1.21 -21.80 12.61
C ARG A 146 0.40 -21.45 13.85
N ILE A 147 0.87 -21.76 15.05
CA ILE A 147 0.19 -21.51 16.33
C ILE A 147 1.12 -20.87 17.34
N VAL A 148 0.60 -19.91 18.11
CA VAL A 148 1.27 -19.19 19.19
C VAL A 148 0.57 -19.48 20.51
N PHE A 149 1.35 -19.76 21.55
CA PHE A 149 0.89 -19.81 22.93
C PHE A 149 1.41 -18.58 23.66
N ALA A 150 0.51 -17.86 24.30
CA ALA A 150 0.86 -16.61 24.95
C ALA A 150 0.09 -16.39 26.23
N LYS A 151 0.59 -15.48 27.09
CA LYS A 151 -0.11 -15.06 28.30
C LYS A 151 0.03 -13.56 28.51
N VAL A 152 -0.94 -12.96 29.18
CA VAL A 152 -1.04 -11.53 29.46
C VAL A 152 -1.32 -11.31 30.94
N ASP A 153 -0.47 -10.56 31.61
CA ASP A 153 -0.76 -10.04 32.95
C ASP A 153 -1.79 -8.91 32.84
N VAL A 154 -3.04 -9.23 33.16
CA VAL A 154 -4.17 -8.27 33.03
C VAL A 154 -4.15 -7.25 34.18
N ASP A 155 -3.53 -7.56 35.31
CA ASP A 155 -3.41 -6.60 36.41
C ASP A 155 -2.41 -5.47 36.05
N ALA A 156 -1.33 -5.82 35.37
CA ALA A 156 -0.41 -4.85 34.77
C ALA A 156 -1.00 -4.10 33.55
N HIS A 157 -1.92 -4.74 32.82
CA HIS A 157 -2.46 -4.24 31.56
C HIS A 157 -3.99 -4.23 31.54
N LYS A 158 -4.60 -3.42 32.42
CA LYS A 158 -6.06 -3.36 32.67
C LYS A 158 -6.93 -3.04 31.43
N SER A 159 -6.35 -2.47 30.40
CA SER A 159 -7.05 -2.19 29.13
C SER A 159 -7.64 -3.45 28.47
N PHE A 160 -7.04 -4.62 28.71
CA PHE A 160 -7.54 -5.88 28.18
C PHE A 160 -8.84 -6.35 28.84
N MET A 161 -9.11 -5.94 30.08
CA MET A 161 -10.37 -6.28 30.76
C MET A 161 -11.57 -5.75 29.97
N ALA A 162 -11.55 -4.46 29.62
CA ALA A 162 -12.63 -3.82 28.86
C ALA A 162 -12.67 -4.32 27.42
N ARG A 163 -11.49 -4.55 26.80
CA ARG A 163 -11.38 -4.97 25.40
C ARG A 163 -12.01 -6.34 25.15
N TYR A 164 -11.83 -7.29 26.08
CA TYR A 164 -12.25 -8.68 25.92
C TYR A 164 -13.31 -9.13 26.92
N GLY A 165 -13.88 -8.23 27.70
CA GLY A 165 -14.90 -8.57 28.69
C GLY A 165 -14.39 -9.55 29.74
N ILE A 166 -13.14 -9.37 30.25
CA ILE A 166 -12.54 -10.28 31.22
C ILE A 166 -13.08 -9.96 32.60
N GLU A 167 -13.90 -10.87 33.15
CA GLU A 167 -14.55 -10.71 34.46
C GLU A 167 -13.84 -11.52 35.57
N GLY A 168 -12.89 -12.38 35.20
CA GLY A 168 -12.17 -13.24 36.16
C GLY A 168 -10.96 -13.93 35.56
N TYR A 169 -10.12 -14.54 36.41
CA TYR A 169 -8.88 -15.18 36.05
C TYR A 169 -8.83 -16.68 36.42
N PRO A 170 -8.13 -17.52 35.62
CA PRO A 170 -7.65 -17.26 34.28
C PRO A 170 -8.79 -17.22 33.28
N THR A 171 -8.68 -16.36 32.26
CA THR A 171 -9.56 -16.39 31.09
C THR A 171 -8.70 -16.78 29.88
N ILE A 172 -9.03 -17.89 29.23
CA ILE A 172 -8.32 -18.37 28.06
C ILE A 172 -9.13 -18.02 26.81
N MET A 173 -8.47 -17.44 25.81
CA MET A 173 -9.09 -17.06 24.55
C MET A 173 -8.30 -17.61 23.37
N PHE A 174 -9.03 -18.10 22.39
CA PHE A 174 -8.51 -18.59 21.14
C PHE A 174 -8.76 -17.57 20.02
N PHE A 175 -7.72 -17.22 19.29
CA PHE A 175 -7.74 -16.35 18.15
C PHE A 175 -7.43 -17.20 16.90
N ASP A 176 -8.28 -17.09 15.89
CA ASP A 176 -8.17 -17.87 14.66
C ASP A 176 -7.20 -17.27 13.62
N GLY A 177 -6.51 -16.20 13.98
CA GLY A 177 -5.59 -15.49 13.11
C GLY A 177 -6.24 -14.53 12.11
N ASN A 178 -7.59 -14.48 12.07
CA ASN A 178 -8.33 -13.65 11.11
C ASN A 178 -8.86 -12.33 11.68
N GLY A 179 -8.45 -11.96 12.90
CA GLY A 179 -8.88 -10.71 13.52
C GLY A 179 -8.82 -10.74 15.04
N ASP A 180 -9.37 -9.67 15.64
CA ASP A 180 -9.39 -9.43 17.08
C ASP A 180 -10.74 -9.84 17.71
N ASN A 181 -11.33 -10.92 17.24
CA ASN A 181 -12.58 -11.45 17.80
C ASN A 181 -12.37 -12.89 18.30
N PRO A 182 -11.88 -13.06 19.54
CA PRO A 182 -11.53 -14.36 20.08
C PRO A 182 -12.76 -15.15 20.51
N GLU A 183 -12.61 -16.48 20.41
CA GLU A 183 -13.51 -17.43 21.06
C GLU A 183 -13.02 -17.69 22.50
N ARG A 184 -13.91 -17.54 23.48
CA ARG A 184 -13.57 -17.85 24.87
C ARG A 184 -13.56 -19.36 25.07
N TYR A 185 -12.42 -19.89 25.56
CA TYR A 185 -12.30 -21.31 25.94
C TYR A 185 -13.09 -21.59 27.23
N GLN A 186 -14.05 -22.50 27.17
CA GLN A 186 -14.99 -22.77 28.28
C GLN A 186 -14.89 -24.20 28.83
N TYR A 187 -13.89 -24.98 28.40
CA TYR A 187 -13.72 -26.37 28.79
C TYR A 187 -12.74 -26.54 29.96
N MET A 188 -12.45 -27.79 30.33
CA MET A 188 -11.51 -28.12 31.42
C MET A 188 -10.11 -27.58 31.12
N ARG A 189 -9.49 -26.92 32.11
CA ARG A 189 -8.16 -26.32 32.01
C ARG A 189 -7.04 -27.35 32.24
N LYS A 190 -7.11 -28.44 31.45
CA LYS A 190 -6.14 -29.54 31.41
C LYS A 190 -5.58 -29.67 30.02
N THR A 191 -4.32 -30.12 29.92
CA THR A 191 -3.61 -30.26 28.65
C THR A 191 -4.45 -31.02 27.61
N ASP A 192 -5.00 -32.19 27.99
CA ASP A 192 -5.78 -33.02 27.07
C ASP A 192 -7.05 -32.35 26.52
N ALA A 193 -7.75 -31.58 27.36
CA ALA A 193 -8.95 -30.87 26.95
C ALA A 193 -8.62 -29.69 26.04
N MET A 194 -7.55 -28.95 26.32
CA MET A 194 -7.06 -27.86 25.47
C MET A 194 -6.48 -28.40 24.17
N THR A 195 -5.78 -29.54 24.18
CA THR A 195 -5.32 -30.23 22.96
C THR A 195 -6.48 -30.59 22.05
N LYS A 196 -7.52 -31.22 22.59
CA LYS A 196 -8.73 -31.56 21.82
C LYS A 196 -9.34 -30.34 21.15
N PHE A 197 -9.51 -29.27 21.90
CA PHE A 197 -10.06 -28.01 21.40
C PHE A 197 -9.20 -27.45 20.26
N LEU A 198 -7.86 -27.40 20.44
CA LEU A 198 -6.95 -26.89 19.41
C LEU A 198 -6.97 -27.76 18.14
N VAL A 199 -6.97 -29.09 18.28
CA VAL A 199 -7.07 -30.01 17.13
C VAL A 199 -8.37 -29.73 16.36
N GLU A 200 -9.49 -29.56 17.03
CA GLU A 200 -10.77 -29.24 16.42
C GLU A 200 -10.76 -27.89 15.68
N LYS A 201 -10.17 -26.87 16.31
CA LYS A 201 -10.17 -25.50 15.76
C LYS A 201 -9.12 -25.26 14.67
N THR A 202 -7.97 -25.95 14.75
CA THR A 202 -6.81 -25.65 13.89
C THR A 202 -6.49 -26.77 12.89
N GLY A 203 -7.00 -27.98 13.12
CA GLY A 203 -6.59 -29.17 12.39
C GLY A 203 -5.15 -29.62 12.67
N ILE A 204 -4.44 -28.98 13.61
CA ILE A 204 -3.05 -29.29 13.96
C ILE A 204 -3.09 -30.26 15.15
N SER A 205 -2.43 -31.41 15.03
CA SER A 205 -2.40 -32.43 16.08
C SER A 205 -0.97 -32.68 16.57
N PRO A 206 -0.73 -32.92 17.87
CA PRO A 206 0.59 -33.37 18.36
C PRO A 206 1.11 -34.64 17.68
N SER A 207 0.21 -35.48 17.10
CA SER A 207 0.61 -36.62 16.29
C SER A 207 1.27 -36.28 14.95
N ASP A 208 1.16 -35.02 14.51
CA ASP A 208 1.79 -34.51 13.28
C ASP A 208 3.26 -34.13 13.52
N ALA A 209 3.74 -34.18 14.77
CA ALA A 209 5.13 -33.93 15.11
C ALA A 209 6.06 -34.92 14.41
N PRO A 210 7.17 -34.48 13.81
CA PRO A 210 8.15 -35.37 13.22
C PRO A 210 8.65 -36.38 14.25
N LYS A 211 8.45 -37.66 14.01
CA LYS A 211 8.97 -38.71 14.93
C LYS A 211 10.50 -38.62 14.96
N PRO A 212 11.16 -38.66 16.15
CA PRO A 212 12.59 -38.78 16.23
C PRO A 212 13.01 -40.18 15.78
N GLY A 213 13.32 -40.30 14.51
CA GLY A 213 13.73 -41.56 13.88
C GLY A 213 14.99 -41.32 13.08
N GLY A 214 16.07 -41.98 13.53
CA GLY A 214 17.44 -41.84 13.12
C GLY A 214 17.70 -41.87 11.63
N GLY A 215 18.62 -41.04 11.25
CA GLY A 215 19.21 -40.98 9.94
C GLY A 215 19.60 -39.55 9.62
N ALA A 216 20.91 -39.24 9.73
CA ALA A 216 21.44 -38.01 9.16
C ALA A 216 21.05 -37.93 7.68
N PRO A 217 20.64 -36.77 7.15
CA PRO A 217 20.36 -36.63 5.73
C PRO A 217 21.61 -36.99 4.94
N PRO A 218 21.49 -37.71 3.81
CA PRO A 218 22.64 -38.09 2.99
C PRO A 218 23.36 -36.82 2.53
N PRO A 219 24.70 -36.83 2.46
CA PRO A 219 25.47 -35.66 2.03
C PRO A 219 25.07 -35.30 0.60
N ILE A 220 24.75 -34.02 0.40
CA ILE A 220 24.43 -33.45 -0.91
C ILE A 220 25.68 -33.57 -1.78
N ASN A 221 25.59 -34.42 -2.80
CA ASN A 221 26.69 -34.65 -3.73
C ASN A 221 26.73 -33.54 -4.80
N PHE A 222 27.57 -32.53 -4.60
CA PHE A 222 27.77 -31.40 -5.53
C PHE A 222 28.47 -31.78 -6.86
N ARG A 223 28.62 -33.06 -7.20
CA ARG A 223 29.37 -33.53 -8.35
C ARG A 223 28.55 -33.94 -9.59
N SER A 224 27.31 -33.67 -9.70
CA SER A 224 26.55 -33.93 -10.94
C SER A 224 26.09 -32.63 -11.61
N LYS A 225 26.95 -32.03 -12.43
CA LYS A 225 26.44 -31.16 -13.51
C LYS A 225 25.64 -32.04 -14.47
N PRO A 226 24.38 -31.66 -14.81
CA PRO A 226 23.67 -32.42 -15.85
C PRO A 226 24.42 -32.36 -17.18
N SER A 227 24.50 -33.49 -17.86
CA SER A 227 25.14 -33.57 -19.17
C SER A 227 24.37 -32.77 -20.22
N SER A 228 25.07 -32.30 -21.26
CA SER A 228 24.46 -31.52 -22.36
C SER A 228 23.31 -32.25 -23.09
N ALA A 229 23.21 -33.59 -22.95
CA ALA A 229 22.08 -34.38 -23.45
C ALA A 229 20.83 -34.26 -22.61
N GLN A 230 20.96 -34.10 -21.26
CA GLN A 230 19.82 -33.88 -20.36
C GLN A 230 19.25 -32.47 -20.50
N VAL A 231 20.09 -31.48 -20.78
CA VAL A 231 19.63 -30.11 -21.07
C VAL A 231 18.84 -30.06 -22.39
N LYS A 232 19.21 -30.83 -23.42
CA LYS A 232 18.45 -30.91 -24.68
C LYS A 232 17.09 -31.63 -24.53
N ALA A 233 16.98 -32.60 -23.62
CA ALA A 233 15.71 -33.31 -23.38
C ALA A 233 14.66 -32.44 -22.63
N VAL A 234 15.11 -31.49 -21.80
CA VAL A 234 14.21 -30.52 -21.12
C VAL A 234 13.73 -29.42 -22.08
N SER A 235 14.50 -29.12 -23.14
CA SER A 235 14.14 -28.11 -24.15
C SER A 235 13.14 -28.60 -25.20
N ALA A 236 12.74 -29.88 -25.17
CA ALA A 236 11.81 -30.47 -26.13
C ALA A 236 10.42 -30.80 -25.53
N ALA A 237 10.14 -30.44 -24.30
CA ALA A 237 8.78 -30.45 -23.77
C ALA A 237 7.99 -29.30 -24.39
N PRO A 238 6.75 -29.53 -24.88
CA PRO A 238 5.95 -28.43 -25.40
C PRO A 238 5.77 -27.41 -24.27
N THR A 239 6.11 -26.17 -24.54
CA THR A 239 5.78 -25.02 -23.71
C THR A 239 4.26 -25.01 -23.54
N THR A 240 3.78 -25.65 -22.48
CA THR A 240 2.47 -25.31 -21.94
C THR A 240 2.54 -23.83 -21.61
N SER A 241 1.81 -23.04 -22.38
CA SER A 241 1.57 -21.62 -22.08
C SER A 241 1.29 -21.53 -20.58
N SER A 242 2.21 -20.96 -19.82
CA SER A 242 1.95 -20.61 -18.42
C SER A 242 0.75 -19.69 -18.44
N SER A 243 -0.39 -20.22 -18.00
CA SER A 243 -1.58 -19.42 -17.75
C SER A 243 -1.16 -18.21 -16.93
N PRO A 244 -1.65 -16.99 -17.22
CA PRO A 244 -1.32 -15.83 -16.41
C PRO A 244 -1.60 -16.20 -14.96
N SER A 245 -0.66 -15.92 -14.06
CA SER A 245 -0.82 -16.27 -12.66
C SER A 245 -2.09 -15.58 -12.16
N LEU A 246 -3.11 -16.37 -11.84
CA LEU A 246 -4.44 -15.90 -11.40
C LEU A 246 -4.38 -14.93 -10.20
N GLY A 247 -3.20 -14.76 -9.58
CA GLY A 247 -2.99 -13.96 -8.37
C GLY A 247 -2.39 -12.57 -8.56
N CYS A 248 -1.77 -12.24 -9.70
CA CYS A 248 -1.13 -10.93 -9.87
C CYS A 248 -2.08 -9.90 -10.46
N LEU A 249 -2.50 -8.90 -9.66
CA LEU A 249 -3.42 -7.85 -10.11
C LEU A 249 -2.78 -6.86 -11.08
N LEU A 250 -1.45 -6.68 -11.02
CA LEU A 250 -0.74 -5.66 -11.78
C LEU A 250 -0.61 -6.00 -13.27
N CYS A 251 -0.55 -7.28 -13.61
CA CYS A 251 -0.46 -7.76 -14.99
C CYS A 251 -1.63 -8.63 -15.44
N ARG A 252 -2.70 -8.71 -14.62
CA ARG A 252 -3.92 -9.45 -14.96
C ARG A 252 -4.66 -8.75 -16.09
N ASP A 253 -5.13 -9.52 -17.05
CA ASP A 253 -6.05 -9.02 -18.08
C ASP A 253 -7.45 -8.81 -17.49
N PHE A 254 -7.86 -7.55 -17.39
CA PHE A 254 -9.18 -7.14 -16.93
C PHE A 254 -10.12 -6.76 -18.08
N SER A 255 -9.76 -7.02 -19.34
CA SER A 255 -10.59 -6.65 -20.50
C SER A 255 -12.02 -7.24 -20.43
N GLY A 256 -12.17 -8.46 -19.93
CA GLY A 256 -13.46 -9.11 -19.73
C GLY A 256 -14.38 -8.37 -18.76
N PRO A 257 -14.00 -8.18 -17.48
CA PRO A 257 -14.80 -7.42 -16.51
C PRO A 257 -15.03 -5.96 -16.93
N ASP A 258 -14.02 -5.28 -17.50
CA ASP A 258 -14.13 -3.90 -17.95
C ASP A 258 -15.13 -3.77 -19.11
N GLN A 259 -15.12 -4.73 -20.06
CA GLN A 259 -16.10 -4.78 -21.15
C GLN A 259 -17.52 -5.03 -20.63
N ILE A 260 -17.71 -5.92 -19.67
CA ILE A 260 -19.02 -6.15 -19.06
C ILE A 260 -19.52 -4.87 -18.37
N ALA A 261 -18.67 -4.21 -17.59
CA ALA A 261 -19.03 -2.96 -16.92
C ALA A 261 -19.51 -1.86 -17.87
N SER A 262 -18.88 -1.73 -19.05
CA SER A 262 -19.23 -0.72 -20.06
C SER A 262 -20.57 -0.97 -20.77
N LYS A 263 -21.07 -2.22 -20.77
CA LYS A 263 -22.33 -2.59 -21.45
C LYS A 263 -23.58 -2.09 -20.73
N TYR A 264 -23.52 -1.86 -19.42
CA TYR A 264 -24.69 -1.55 -18.60
C TYR A 264 -24.65 -0.10 -18.12
N SER A 265 -25.30 0.78 -18.88
CA SER A 265 -25.45 2.18 -18.46
C SER A 265 -26.54 2.30 -17.39
N ARG A 266 -26.28 3.18 -16.39
CA ARG A 266 -27.23 3.55 -15.35
C ARG A 266 -28.59 4.00 -15.93
N GLU A 267 -28.57 4.67 -17.08
CA GLU A 267 -29.76 5.24 -17.72
C GLU A 267 -30.74 4.18 -18.24
N PHE A 268 -30.26 2.98 -18.53
CA PHE A 268 -31.05 1.88 -19.07
C PHE A 268 -31.39 0.79 -18.05
N LEU A 269 -31.18 1.07 -16.75
CA LEU A 269 -31.55 0.12 -15.70
C LEU A 269 -33.06 -0.08 -15.60
N PRO A 270 -33.54 -1.25 -15.18
CA PRO A 270 -34.95 -1.50 -14.94
C PRO A 270 -35.56 -0.48 -13.97
N ARG A 271 -36.86 -0.18 -14.15
CA ARG A 271 -37.58 0.65 -13.18
C ARG A 271 -37.79 -0.14 -11.90
N SER A 272 -36.89 0.03 -10.93
CA SER A 272 -36.90 -0.63 -9.63
C SER A 272 -36.50 0.37 -8.54
N PRO A 273 -37.02 0.27 -7.33
CA PRO A 273 -36.57 1.08 -6.20
C PRO A 273 -35.13 0.75 -5.78
N ASP A 274 -34.67 -0.48 -6.04
CA ASP A 274 -33.31 -0.93 -5.77
C ASP A 274 -32.80 -1.82 -6.91
N ASN A 275 -31.81 -1.32 -7.64
CA ASN A 275 -31.16 -2.01 -8.75
C ASN A 275 -29.87 -2.74 -8.35
N THR A 276 -29.48 -2.75 -7.07
CA THR A 276 -28.23 -3.39 -6.64
C THR A 276 -28.17 -4.88 -6.93
N GLY A 277 -29.31 -5.58 -6.78
CA GLY A 277 -29.41 -7.00 -7.12
C GLY A 277 -29.33 -7.26 -8.62
N TYR A 278 -29.98 -6.44 -9.45
CA TYR A 278 -29.87 -6.51 -10.90
C TYR A 278 -28.44 -6.27 -11.36
N LEU A 279 -27.79 -5.22 -10.83
CA LEU A 279 -26.39 -4.92 -11.14
C LEU A 279 -25.45 -6.05 -10.72
N ALA A 280 -25.63 -6.62 -9.53
CA ALA A 280 -24.86 -7.78 -9.09
C ALA A 280 -24.97 -8.95 -10.06
N ASP A 281 -26.19 -9.23 -10.58
CA ASP A 281 -26.40 -10.29 -11.55
C ASP A 281 -25.70 -9.97 -12.87
N VAL A 282 -26.02 -8.85 -13.50
CA VAL A 282 -25.53 -8.56 -14.87
C VAL A 282 -24.04 -8.28 -14.94
N LEU A 283 -23.43 -7.73 -13.89
CA LEU A 283 -22.00 -7.45 -13.84
C LEU A 283 -21.17 -8.67 -13.44
N CYS A 284 -21.73 -9.58 -12.62
CA CYS A 284 -20.91 -10.58 -11.94
C CYS A 284 -21.19 -12.03 -12.34
N ARG A 285 -22.39 -12.37 -12.88
CA ARG A 285 -22.77 -13.76 -13.14
C ARG A 285 -21.88 -14.50 -14.14
N SER A 286 -21.22 -13.79 -15.06
CA SER A 286 -20.31 -14.38 -16.04
C SER A 286 -18.94 -14.72 -15.48
N PHE A 287 -18.63 -14.32 -14.24
CA PHE A 287 -17.33 -14.53 -13.62
C PHE A 287 -17.45 -15.47 -12.42
N SER A 288 -16.58 -16.49 -12.38
CA SER A 288 -16.37 -17.31 -11.19
C SER A 288 -15.41 -16.63 -10.20
N SER A 289 -14.45 -15.84 -10.72
CA SER A 289 -13.42 -15.15 -9.94
C SER A 289 -14.00 -13.99 -9.12
N PRO A 290 -13.84 -13.99 -7.78
CA PRO A 290 -14.12 -12.83 -6.93
C PRO A 290 -13.43 -11.54 -7.38
N THR A 291 -12.20 -11.64 -7.86
CA THR A 291 -11.42 -10.50 -8.38
C THR A 291 -12.11 -9.87 -9.59
N ASP A 292 -12.55 -10.68 -10.56
CA ASP A 292 -13.20 -10.17 -11.78
C ASP A 292 -14.57 -9.56 -11.48
N LYS A 293 -15.33 -10.17 -10.56
CA LYS A 293 -16.59 -9.60 -10.06
C LYS A 293 -16.36 -8.22 -9.41
N ALA A 294 -15.38 -8.12 -8.52
CA ALA A 294 -15.04 -6.87 -7.86
C ALA A 294 -14.57 -5.81 -8.87
N ARG A 295 -13.78 -6.22 -9.89
CA ARG A 295 -13.33 -5.33 -10.95
C ARG A 295 -14.49 -4.82 -11.80
N ALA A 296 -15.42 -5.66 -12.18
CA ALA A 296 -16.59 -5.25 -12.96
C ALA A 296 -17.43 -4.20 -12.22
N ILE A 297 -17.62 -4.37 -10.89
CA ILE A 297 -18.32 -3.39 -10.06
C ILE A 297 -17.54 -2.07 -10.01
N PHE A 298 -16.22 -2.14 -9.75
CA PHE A 298 -15.35 -0.97 -9.67
C PHE A 298 -15.40 -0.11 -10.95
N VAL A 299 -15.27 -0.74 -12.11
CA VAL A 299 -15.30 -0.06 -13.41
C VAL A 299 -16.71 0.43 -13.75
N TRP A 300 -17.76 -0.31 -13.36
CA TRP A 300 -19.12 0.15 -13.53
C TRP A 300 -19.41 1.47 -12.78
N LEU A 301 -18.90 1.61 -11.54
CA LEU A 301 -19.00 2.86 -10.79
C LEU A 301 -18.30 4.00 -11.52
N HIS A 302 -17.10 3.77 -12.06
CA HIS A 302 -16.42 4.76 -12.89
C HIS A 302 -17.30 5.23 -14.07
N HIS A 303 -17.92 4.32 -14.81
CA HIS A 303 -18.72 4.71 -15.95
C HIS A 303 -19.98 5.49 -15.60
N ASN A 304 -20.62 5.16 -14.48
CA ASN A 304 -22.00 5.54 -14.19
C ASN A 304 -22.18 6.54 -13.06
N ILE A 305 -21.18 6.74 -12.20
CA ILE A 305 -21.25 7.66 -11.08
C ILE A 305 -20.22 8.78 -11.25
N ALA A 306 -20.61 10.01 -10.94
CA ALA A 306 -19.72 11.16 -10.91
C ALA A 306 -19.61 11.71 -9.50
N TYR A 307 -18.49 12.38 -9.20
CA TYR A 307 -18.31 12.99 -7.88
C TYR A 307 -19.23 14.20 -7.71
N ASP A 308 -19.98 14.25 -6.62
CA ASP A 308 -20.89 15.36 -6.29
C ASP A 308 -20.10 16.55 -5.73
N THR A 309 -19.49 17.32 -6.64
CA THR A 309 -18.77 18.55 -6.33
C THR A 309 -19.67 19.59 -5.68
N GLY A 310 -20.95 19.65 -6.10
CA GLY A 310 -21.92 20.59 -5.57
C GLY A 310 -22.26 20.32 -4.10
N ALA A 311 -22.40 19.05 -3.70
CA ALA A 311 -22.60 18.70 -2.31
C ALA A 311 -21.32 18.89 -1.49
N PHE A 312 -20.17 18.50 -2.05
CA PHE A 312 -18.87 18.55 -1.37
C PHE A 312 -18.46 20.00 -1.06
N PHE A 313 -18.31 20.84 -2.07
CA PHE A 313 -17.90 22.25 -1.88
C PHE A 313 -18.98 23.12 -1.24
N GLY A 314 -20.26 22.73 -1.43
CA GLY A 314 -21.38 23.40 -0.78
C GLY A 314 -21.58 23.03 0.70
N ASN A 315 -20.72 22.15 1.27
CA ASN A 315 -20.87 21.60 2.62
C ASN A 315 -22.29 21.04 2.90
N ARG A 316 -22.87 20.34 1.89
CA ARG A 316 -24.22 19.76 1.93
C ARG A 316 -24.21 18.24 1.77
N VAL A 317 -23.07 17.62 2.08
CA VAL A 317 -22.92 16.17 2.03
C VAL A 317 -23.93 15.52 2.98
N LYS A 318 -24.72 14.58 2.44
CA LYS A 318 -25.68 13.78 3.19
C LYS A 318 -25.35 12.30 3.04
N ASN A 319 -25.79 11.51 4.00
CA ASN A 319 -25.79 10.07 3.84
C ASN A 319 -26.79 9.71 2.74
N VAL A 320 -26.29 9.09 1.69
CA VAL A 320 -27.09 8.61 0.54
C VAL A 320 -27.15 7.10 0.55
N THR A 321 -28.32 6.56 0.18
CA THR A 321 -28.45 5.11 0.00
C THR A 321 -27.84 4.67 -1.33
N PRO A 322 -27.49 3.38 -1.51
CA PRO A 322 -27.10 2.84 -2.80
C PRO A 322 -28.12 3.12 -3.91
N ALA A 323 -29.40 3.05 -3.59
CA ALA A 323 -30.49 3.35 -4.52
C ALA A 323 -30.50 4.83 -4.94
N ASP A 324 -30.27 5.75 -4.01
CA ASP A 324 -30.17 7.20 -4.33
C ASP A 324 -28.95 7.48 -5.21
N THR A 325 -27.80 6.83 -4.92
CA THR A 325 -26.59 6.95 -5.73
C THR A 325 -26.83 6.46 -7.15
N ILE A 326 -27.47 5.32 -7.34
CA ILE A 326 -27.86 4.83 -8.67
C ILE A 326 -28.80 5.83 -9.35
N LYS A 327 -29.81 6.32 -8.65
CA LYS A 327 -30.83 7.22 -9.19
C LYS A 327 -30.24 8.56 -9.65
N THR A 328 -29.38 9.16 -8.86
CA THR A 328 -28.81 10.48 -9.15
C THR A 328 -27.60 10.40 -10.08
N GLY A 329 -26.82 9.32 -10.02
CA GLY A 329 -25.51 9.20 -10.66
C GLY A 329 -24.46 10.09 -10.03
N LEU A 330 -24.73 10.61 -8.82
CA LEU A 330 -23.85 11.51 -8.07
C LEU A 330 -23.58 10.95 -6.68
N ALA A 331 -22.34 11.01 -6.24
CA ALA A 331 -21.94 10.62 -4.90
C ALA A 331 -20.64 11.28 -4.47
N VAL A 332 -20.44 11.43 -3.16
CA VAL A 332 -19.10 11.58 -2.56
C VAL A 332 -18.57 10.19 -2.16
N CYS A 333 -17.37 10.11 -1.60
CA CYS A 333 -16.69 8.86 -1.27
C CYS A 333 -17.58 7.82 -0.54
N GLY A 334 -18.37 8.25 0.45
CA GLY A 334 -19.29 7.38 1.19
C GLY A 334 -20.36 6.72 0.29
N GLY A 335 -20.89 7.46 -0.70
CA GLY A 335 -21.87 6.90 -1.63
C GLY A 335 -21.24 5.90 -2.61
N TYR A 336 -20.03 6.16 -3.10
CA TYR A 336 -19.26 5.19 -3.90
C TYR A 336 -18.99 3.90 -3.11
N ALA A 337 -18.45 4.04 -1.90
CA ALA A 337 -18.13 2.88 -1.05
C ALA A 337 -19.37 2.08 -0.65
N GLY A 338 -20.47 2.79 -0.30
CA GLY A 338 -21.73 2.15 0.04
C GLY A 338 -22.35 1.39 -1.14
N LEU A 339 -22.33 1.98 -2.33
CA LEU A 339 -22.88 1.34 -3.54
C LEU A 339 -22.03 0.11 -3.94
N PHE A 340 -20.68 0.24 -3.93
CA PHE A 340 -19.80 -0.90 -4.18
C PHE A 340 -20.12 -2.06 -3.22
N THR A 341 -20.16 -1.78 -1.90
CA THR A 341 -20.46 -2.80 -0.89
C THR A 341 -21.80 -3.48 -1.16
N ALA A 342 -22.86 -2.70 -1.45
CA ALA A 342 -24.19 -3.25 -1.68
C ALA A 342 -24.26 -4.19 -2.89
N ILE A 343 -23.62 -3.82 -4.01
CA ILE A 343 -23.56 -4.68 -5.21
C ILE A 343 -22.69 -5.91 -4.93
N ALA A 344 -21.53 -5.74 -4.30
CA ALA A 344 -20.59 -6.81 -4.00
C ALA A 344 -21.21 -7.91 -3.13
N LEU A 345 -21.90 -7.52 -2.05
CA LEU A 345 -22.60 -8.46 -1.16
C LEU A 345 -23.70 -9.23 -1.91
N LYS A 346 -24.45 -8.57 -2.78
CA LYS A 346 -25.48 -9.22 -3.62
C LYS A 346 -24.89 -10.15 -4.68
N ALA A 347 -23.64 -9.88 -5.13
CA ALA A 347 -22.88 -10.75 -6.02
C ALA A 347 -22.21 -11.95 -5.31
N GLY A 348 -22.42 -12.09 -3.99
CA GLY A 348 -21.84 -13.15 -3.17
C GLY A 348 -20.38 -12.91 -2.81
N LEU A 349 -19.89 -11.67 -2.88
CA LEU A 349 -18.55 -11.32 -2.41
C LEU A 349 -18.58 -10.94 -0.92
N GLU A 350 -17.51 -11.22 -0.20
CA GLU A 350 -17.28 -10.62 1.10
C GLU A 350 -16.70 -9.23 0.89
N ALA A 351 -17.41 -8.20 1.31
CA ALA A 351 -17.00 -6.81 1.15
C ALA A 351 -17.44 -5.95 2.32
N ILE A 352 -16.62 -5.00 2.72
CA ILE A 352 -16.91 -4.02 3.75
C ILE A 352 -16.60 -2.61 3.27
N MET A 353 -17.33 -1.63 3.81
CA MET A 353 -16.96 -0.23 3.70
C MET A 353 -15.98 0.11 4.83
N VAL A 354 -14.87 0.72 4.47
CA VAL A 354 -13.86 1.23 5.39
C VAL A 354 -13.93 2.74 5.44
N THR A 355 -13.89 3.31 6.63
CA THR A 355 -13.82 4.76 6.83
C THR A 355 -12.46 5.14 7.40
N GLY A 356 -11.99 6.35 7.08
CA GLY A 356 -10.71 6.82 7.56
C GLY A 356 -10.31 8.17 6.98
N HIS A 357 -9.02 8.46 7.03
CA HIS A 357 -8.42 9.65 6.41
C HIS A 357 -7.78 9.28 5.06
N GLY A 358 -7.94 10.16 4.07
CA GLY A 358 -7.30 10.03 2.76
C GLY A 358 -6.48 11.28 2.40
N LYS A 359 -5.29 11.07 1.83
CA LYS A 359 -4.45 12.14 1.29
C LYS A 359 -4.94 12.55 -0.10
N GLY A 360 -6.19 13.03 -0.19
CA GLY A 360 -6.84 13.48 -1.41
C GLY A 360 -6.88 14.99 -1.54
N PHE A 361 -7.95 15.50 -2.19
CA PHE A 361 -8.14 16.94 -2.39
C PHE A 361 -8.06 17.71 -1.06
N GLY A 362 -7.23 18.77 -1.04
CA GLY A 362 -6.98 19.60 0.15
C GLY A 362 -5.90 19.06 1.10
N TYR A 363 -5.32 17.89 0.85
CA TYR A 363 -4.15 17.42 1.59
C TYR A 363 -2.91 18.22 1.16
N THR A 364 -2.17 18.73 2.14
CA THR A 364 -0.87 19.39 1.94
C THR A 364 0.17 18.61 2.74
N PRO A 365 1.27 18.16 2.12
CA PRO A 365 2.39 17.56 2.84
C PRO A 365 2.96 18.48 3.90
N LEU A 366 3.43 17.93 5.01
CA LEU A 366 4.10 18.68 6.06
C LEU A 366 5.43 19.24 5.53
N LYS A 367 5.72 20.50 5.85
CA LYS A 367 7.02 21.09 5.59
C LYS A 367 8.05 20.59 6.61
N PRO A 368 9.35 20.62 6.28
CA PRO A 368 10.40 20.32 7.26
C PRO A 368 10.22 21.13 8.54
N GLY A 369 10.16 20.45 9.69
CA GLY A 369 9.98 21.08 11.01
C GLY A 369 8.52 21.35 11.42
N GLU A 370 7.55 21.12 10.57
CA GLU A 370 6.13 21.18 10.96
C GLU A 370 5.75 19.95 11.79
N SER A 371 4.98 20.19 12.85
CA SER A 371 4.45 19.11 13.70
C SER A 371 3.31 18.38 13.00
N CYS A 372 3.27 17.05 13.15
CA CYS A 372 2.14 16.26 12.68
C CYS A 372 0.84 16.73 13.35
N PRO A 373 -0.25 16.96 12.60
CA PRO A 373 -1.54 17.33 13.18
C PRO A 373 -2.07 16.18 14.05
N PRO A 374 -2.93 16.48 15.03
CA PRO A 374 -3.56 15.44 15.84
C PRO A 374 -4.32 14.45 14.97
N PRO A 375 -4.37 13.16 15.37
CA PRO A 375 -5.07 12.13 14.61
C PRO A 375 -6.54 12.50 14.37
N ASN A 376 -6.91 12.56 13.10
CA ASN A 376 -8.29 12.73 12.66
C ASN A 376 -8.61 11.70 11.57
N PRO A 377 -8.88 10.44 11.92
CA PRO A 377 -9.09 9.36 10.96
C PRO A 377 -10.49 9.40 10.34
N GLY A 378 -10.96 10.58 9.95
CA GLY A 378 -12.24 10.81 9.29
C GLY A 378 -12.06 11.47 7.93
N GLY A 379 -13.18 11.64 7.22
CA GLY A 379 -13.26 12.45 6.00
C GLY A 379 -13.19 11.66 4.69
N HIS A 380 -12.87 10.36 4.71
CA HIS A 380 -12.88 9.53 3.52
C HIS A 380 -13.48 8.14 3.76
N ALA A 381 -13.91 7.50 2.68
CA ALA A 381 -14.45 6.15 2.71
C ALA A 381 -14.08 5.38 1.43
N TRP A 382 -13.74 4.10 1.61
CA TRP A 382 -13.35 3.18 0.55
C TRP A 382 -13.82 1.75 0.87
N ASN A 383 -13.31 0.74 0.20
CA ASN A 383 -13.73 -0.64 0.40
C ASN A 383 -12.57 -1.58 0.70
N ALA A 384 -12.86 -2.64 1.42
CA ALA A 384 -12.12 -3.88 1.39
C ALA A 384 -13.03 -4.99 0.85
N VAL A 385 -12.49 -5.84 -0.03
CA VAL A 385 -13.20 -6.96 -0.65
C VAL A 385 -12.30 -8.19 -0.67
N ARG A 386 -12.85 -9.37 -0.40
CA ARG A 386 -12.10 -10.61 -0.57
C ARG A 386 -12.02 -10.96 -2.05
N ILE A 387 -10.80 -11.17 -2.50
CA ILE A 387 -10.48 -11.52 -3.89
C ILE A 387 -10.03 -12.98 -4.02
N ASP A 388 -9.61 -13.39 -5.22
CA ASP A 388 -9.03 -14.72 -5.45
C ASP A 388 -7.89 -14.99 -4.45
N GLY A 389 -7.84 -16.20 -3.92
CA GLY A 389 -6.89 -16.55 -2.85
C GLY A 389 -7.37 -16.21 -1.44
N GLY A 390 -8.54 -15.57 -1.28
CA GLY A 390 -9.16 -15.28 0.01
C GLY A 390 -8.53 -14.11 0.77
N GLU A 391 -7.66 -13.34 0.14
CA GLU A 391 -7.05 -12.15 0.76
C GLU A 391 -8.01 -10.94 0.71
N TRP A 392 -7.94 -10.09 1.75
CA TRP A 392 -8.58 -8.79 1.73
C TRP A 392 -7.80 -7.82 0.84
N LYS A 393 -8.47 -7.24 -0.13
CA LYS A 393 -7.95 -6.24 -1.04
C LYS A 393 -8.61 -4.89 -0.77
N LEU A 394 -7.80 -3.87 -0.49
CA LEU A 394 -8.26 -2.49 -0.39
C LEU A 394 -8.43 -1.90 -1.78
N ILE A 395 -9.56 -1.24 -2.01
CA ILE A 395 -9.89 -0.56 -3.26
C ILE A 395 -10.59 0.77 -2.99
N ASP A 396 -10.39 1.75 -3.82
CA ASP A 396 -11.09 3.03 -3.74
C ASP A 396 -11.81 3.32 -5.05
N ALA A 397 -13.08 2.98 -5.13
CA ALA A 397 -13.89 3.21 -6.33
C ALA A 397 -14.17 4.70 -6.58
N CYS A 398 -14.07 5.56 -5.56
CA CYS A 398 -14.24 7.00 -5.69
C CYS A 398 -13.03 7.63 -6.40
N TRP A 399 -11.82 7.44 -5.85
CA TRP A 399 -10.58 7.96 -6.48
C TRP A 399 -10.22 7.20 -7.76
N GLY A 400 -10.61 5.94 -7.86
CA GLY A 400 -10.50 5.14 -9.07
C GLY A 400 -11.39 5.62 -10.22
N SER A 401 -12.43 6.39 -9.94
CA SER A 401 -13.35 6.93 -10.96
C SER A 401 -12.92 8.29 -11.52
N GLY A 402 -12.01 9.00 -10.84
CA GLY A 402 -11.52 10.31 -11.26
C GLY A 402 -11.02 11.14 -10.08
N GLN A 403 -10.67 12.38 -10.36
CA GLN A 403 -10.08 13.29 -9.38
C GLN A 403 -10.63 14.71 -9.49
N LEU A 404 -10.55 15.44 -8.37
CA LEU A 404 -10.86 16.86 -8.34
C LEU A 404 -9.63 17.66 -8.79
N GLY A 405 -9.82 18.56 -9.74
CA GLY A 405 -8.80 19.54 -10.14
C GLY A 405 -8.81 20.79 -9.25
N ASP A 406 -7.75 21.59 -9.34
CA ASP A 406 -7.61 22.87 -8.60
C ASP A 406 -8.74 23.86 -8.92
N ASN A 407 -9.37 23.72 -10.07
CA ASN A 407 -10.57 24.48 -10.48
C ASN A 407 -11.86 23.97 -9.84
N GLN A 408 -11.81 23.04 -8.89
CA GLN A 408 -12.94 22.39 -8.23
C GLN A 408 -13.85 21.57 -9.18
N MET A 409 -13.38 21.30 -10.39
CA MET A 409 -14.10 20.46 -11.34
C MET A 409 -13.70 18.99 -11.19
N TYR A 410 -14.68 18.10 -11.36
CA TYR A 410 -14.43 16.67 -11.40
C TYR A 410 -13.92 16.25 -12.77
N ASN A 411 -12.72 15.72 -12.81
CA ASN A 411 -12.11 15.15 -13.99
C ASN A 411 -12.31 13.63 -13.97
N LYS A 412 -13.27 13.15 -14.74
CA LYS A 412 -13.56 11.72 -14.84
C LYS A 412 -12.43 11.00 -15.57
N ASN A 413 -11.79 10.04 -14.91
CA ASN A 413 -10.70 9.24 -15.47
C ASN A 413 -10.61 7.91 -14.71
N LEU A 414 -10.51 6.79 -15.44
CA LEU A 414 -10.30 5.49 -14.80
C LEU A 414 -8.86 5.38 -14.30
N ILE A 415 -8.68 5.37 -12.99
CA ILE A 415 -7.37 5.21 -12.35
C ILE A 415 -7.33 3.80 -11.76
N SER A 416 -6.88 2.87 -12.60
CA SER A 416 -6.90 1.42 -12.33
C SER A 416 -6.06 1.04 -11.12
N SER A 417 -5.04 1.82 -10.78
CA SER A 417 -4.14 1.56 -9.63
C SER A 417 -4.89 1.55 -8.29
N TYR A 418 -6.00 2.28 -8.13
CA TYR A 418 -6.83 2.18 -6.92
C TYR A 418 -7.61 0.85 -6.79
N PHE A 419 -7.49 -0.02 -7.79
CA PHE A 419 -7.92 -1.41 -7.72
C PHE A 419 -6.72 -2.37 -7.62
N THR A 420 -5.61 -2.08 -8.28
CA THR A 420 -4.50 -3.03 -8.47
C THR A 420 -3.36 -2.88 -7.48
N MET A 421 -3.08 -1.65 -6.96
CA MET A 421 -1.95 -1.39 -6.05
C MET A 421 -2.02 -2.27 -4.80
N SER A 422 -0.89 -2.62 -4.22
CA SER A 422 -0.82 -3.39 -2.97
C SER A 422 -1.51 -2.68 -1.79
N ASN A 423 -1.92 -3.43 -0.76
CA ASN A 423 -2.47 -2.81 0.44
C ASN A 423 -1.42 -1.95 1.18
N GLU A 424 -0.13 -2.27 1.00
CA GLU A 424 1.00 -1.51 1.50
C GLU A 424 1.06 -0.12 0.86
N GLU A 425 0.96 -0.04 -0.46
CA GLU A 425 0.92 1.21 -1.22
C GLU A 425 -0.36 2.00 -0.95
N PHE A 426 -1.49 1.31 -0.87
CA PHE A 426 -2.78 1.90 -0.53
C PHE A 426 -2.74 2.62 0.82
N GLY A 427 -2.09 2.00 1.81
CA GLY A 427 -1.89 2.55 3.16
C GLY A 427 -1.03 3.82 3.21
N LEU A 428 -0.26 4.15 2.17
CA LEU A 428 0.48 5.41 2.10
C LEU A 428 -0.44 6.62 1.86
N LYS A 429 -1.60 6.38 1.26
CA LYS A 429 -2.61 7.40 0.92
C LYS A 429 -3.89 7.30 1.75
N HIS A 430 -4.12 6.18 2.45
CA HIS A 430 -5.33 5.89 3.20
C HIS A 430 -5.01 5.37 4.59
N PHE A 431 -5.51 6.06 5.61
CA PHE A 431 -5.35 5.67 7.02
C PHE A 431 -6.72 5.27 7.58
N PRO A 432 -6.98 3.98 7.82
CA PRO A 432 -8.29 3.54 8.32
C PRO A 432 -8.51 3.97 9.77
N ALA A 433 -9.74 4.34 10.11
CA ALA A 433 -10.14 4.64 11.47
C ALA A 433 -9.98 3.42 12.39
N ASN A 434 -10.36 2.24 11.88
CA ASN A 434 -10.05 0.97 12.51
C ASN A 434 -8.73 0.43 11.94
N LYS A 435 -7.70 0.35 12.78
CA LYS A 435 -6.35 -0.09 12.40
C LYS A 435 -6.29 -1.53 11.88
N SER A 436 -7.24 -2.39 12.23
CA SER A 436 -7.34 -3.75 11.66
C SER A 436 -7.64 -3.75 10.16
N HIS A 437 -8.16 -2.64 9.62
CA HIS A 437 -8.51 -2.51 8.21
C HIS A 437 -7.35 -2.07 7.30
N PHE A 438 -6.11 -2.09 7.77
CA PHE A 438 -4.95 -1.93 6.87
C PHE A 438 -4.77 -3.12 5.93
N PHE A 439 -5.13 -4.33 6.35
CA PHE A 439 -5.04 -5.57 5.57
C PHE A 439 -3.71 -5.75 4.83
N ARG A 440 -2.62 -5.29 5.42
CA ARG A 440 -1.27 -5.37 4.83
C ARG A 440 -0.71 -6.79 4.94
N LYS A 441 0.01 -7.24 3.91
CA LYS A 441 0.69 -8.56 3.93
C LYS A 441 1.84 -8.60 4.95
N ASP A 442 2.55 -7.48 5.11
CA ASP A 442 3.61 -7.33 6.12
C ASP A 442 3.05 -7.19 7.56
N ARG A 443 1.71 -7.15 7.72
CA ARG A 443 0.99 -7.01 9.00
C ARG A 443 1.37 -5.79 9.82
N ARG A 444 2.10 -4.86 9.24
CA ARG A 444 2.49 -3.61 9.88
C ARG A 444 1.29 -2.68 9.98
N VAL A 445 1.07 -2.15 11.16
CA VAL A 445 0.09 -1.08 11.42
C VAL A 445 0.86 0.23 11.45
N LEU A 446 0.57 1.11 10.50
CA LEU A 446 1.19 2.43 10.45
C LEU A 446 0.71 3.29 11.62
N THR A 447 1.59 4.05 12.22
CA THR A 447 1.21 5.14 13.11
C THR A 447 0.66 6.30 12.29
N TRP A 448 -0.04 7.24 12.95
CA TRP A 448 -0.53 8.45 12.30
C TRP A 448 0.61 9.31 11.78
N GLU A 449 1.69 9.42 12.54
CA GLU A 449 2.90 10.14 12.20
C GLU A 449 3.58 9.54 10.97
N GLU A 450 3.78 8.22 10.95
CA GLU A 450 4.35 7.51 9.79
C GLU A 450 3.50 7.72 8.54
N TYR A 451 2.19 7.64 8.68
CA TYR A 451 1.28 7.91 7.57
C TYR A 451 1.40 9.35 7.08
N PHE A 452 1.37 10.35 7.98
CA PHE A 452 1.37 11.76 7.61
C PHE A 452 2.71 12.23 7.05
N ILE A 453 3.81 11.88 7.71
CA ILE A 453 5.17 12.24 7.30
C ILE A 453 5.55 11.44 6.04
N GLY A 454 5.03 10.22 5.91
CA GLY A 454 5.40 9.27 4.86
C GLY A 454 6.72 8.57 5.17
N ASN A 455 7.03 7.55 4.38
CA ASN A 455 8.21 6.69 4.60
C ASN A 455 9.55 7.42 4.35
N LEU A 456 9.53 8.63 3.83
CA LEU A 456 10.70 9.22 3.20
C LEU A 456 11.26 10.44 3.94
N GLY A 457 10.53 11.00 4.90
CA GLY A 457 10.98 12.20 5.63
C GLY A 457 11.28 13.42 4.75
N GLY A 458 10.76 13.46 3.50
CA GLY A 458 11.00 14.52 2.54
C GLY A 458 9.98 14.51 1.40
N GLU A 459 10.11 15.45 0.47
CA GLU A 459 9.27 15.49 -0.72
C GLU A 459 9.46 14.23 -1.58
N PRO A 460 8.35 13.63 -2.06
CA PRO A 460 8.41 12.46 -2.92
C PRO A 460 9.05 12.82 -4.26
N LEU A 461 9.68 11.81 -4.87
CA LEU A 461 10.26 11.90 -6.20
C LEU A 461 9.24 12.44 -7.22
N GLN A 462 9.68 13.34 -8.08
CA GLN A 462 8.86 13.83 -9.18
C GLN A 462 8.79 12.77 -10.28
N ILE A 463 7.58 12.29 -10.57
CA ILE A 463 7.29 11.31 -11.61
C ILE A 463 6.51 11.99 -12.74
N PHE A 464 6.82 11.65 -13.99
CA PHE A 464 6.19 12.21 -15.16
C PHE A 464 5.20 11.23 -15.82
N GLY A 465 3.91 11.51 -15.66
CA GLY A 465 2.84 10.70 -16.23
C GLY A 465 2.67 9.35 -15.54
N SER A 466 1.99 8.41 -16.21
CA SER A 466 1.83 7.03 -15.73
C SER A 466 3.01 6.19 -16.24
N VAL A 467 4.02 6.01 -15.41
CA VAL A 467 5.21 5.18 -15.76
C VAL A 467 4.86 3.71 -15.82
N GLU A 468 3.82 3.29 -15.11
CA GLU A 468 3.31 1.92 -15.09
C GLU A 468 2.69 1.56 -16.43
N ASP A 469 1.74 2.40 -16.92
CA ASP A 469 1.04 2.14 -18.19
C ASP A 469 1.95 2.34 -19.42
N ARG A 470 2.83 3.36 -19.38
CA ARG A 470 3.66 3.73 -20.54
C ARG A 470 4.91 2.88 -20.67
N HIS A 471 5.52 2.53 -19.56
CA HIS A 471 6.86 1.95 -19.52
C HIS A 471 6.92 0.60 -18.80
N GLY A 472 5.81 0.12 -18.21
CA GLY A 472 5.79 -1.11 -17.42
C GLY A 472 6.69 -1.07 -16.19
N ILE A 473 6.94 0.14 -15.65
CA ILE A 473 7.84 0.40 -14.53
C ILE A 473 7.02 0.57 -13.25
N SER A 474 7.42 -0.11 -12.18
CA SER A 474 6.87 0.11 -10.85
C SER A 474 7.32 1.45 -10.28
N GLN A 475 6.41 2.39 -10.11
CA GLN A 475 6.70 3.71 -9.57
C GLN A 475 7.35 3.63 -8.18
N THR A 476 6.92 2.70 -7.35
CA THR A 476 7.42 2.51 -5.97
C THR A 476 8.79 1.87 -5.89
N SER A 477 9.28 1.29 -6.99
CA SER A 477 10.60 0.68 -7.06
C SER A 477 11.71 1.66 -7.39
N ILE A 478 11.38 2.90 -7.80
CA ILE A 478 12.36 3.89 -8.24
C ILE A 478 13.18 4.37 -7.05
N THR A 479 14.50 4.21 -7.14
CA THR A 479 15.45 4.69 -6.14
C THR A 479 16.51 5.60 -6.77
N PRO A 480 16.95 6.63 -6.02
CA PRO A 480 16.49 7.13 -4.71
C PRO A 480 15.03 7.58 -4.72
N PRO A 481 14.25 7.31 -3.65
CA PRO A 481 12.82 7.61 -3.64
C PRO A 481 12.49 9.06 -3.23
N GLN A 482 13.46 9.83 -2.69
CA GLN A 482 13.30 11.23 -2.35
C GLN A 482 13.62 12.12 -3.54
N LYS A 483 12.95 13.26 -3.64
CA LYS A 483 13.18 14.27 -4.66
C LYS A 483 14.58 14.86 -4.62
N TYR A 484 15.12 15.06 -3.42
CA TYR A 484 16.39 15.75 -3.20
C TYR A 484 17.53 14.78 -2.96
N ILE A 485 18.62 14.98 -3.70
CA ILE A 485 19.88 14.26 -3.56
C ILE A 485 20.95 15.26 -3.12
N GLN A 486 21.73 14.90 -2.08
CA GLN A 486 22.85 15.72 -1.63
C GLN A 486 23.97 15.71 -2.67
N ALA A 487 24.25 16.89 -3.24
CA ALA A 487 25.37 17.08 -4.14
C ALA A 487 26.69 17.11 -3.36
N SER A 488 27.74 16.46 -3.88
CA SER A 488 29.08 16.53 -3.31
C SER A 488 30.13 16.39 -4.39
N SER A 489 30.85 17.48 -4.67
CA SER A 489 31.94 17.51 -5.64
C SER A 489 33.17 16.68 -5.20
N ALA A 490 33.27 16.33 -3.92
CA ALA A 490 34.39 15.58 -3.36
C ALA A 490 34.09 14.09 -3.12
N SER A 491 32.82 13.68 -3.13
CA SER A 491 32.45 12.30 -2.78
C SER A 491 32.66 11.32 -3.93
N ASN A 492 33.50 10.30 -3.69
CA ASN A 492 33.64 9.14 -4.56
C ASN A 492 32.62 8.04 -4.25
N GLU A 493 31.68 8.30 -3.34
CA GLU A 493 30.58 7.40 -3.04
C GLU A 493 29.78 7.08 -4.31
N ILE A 494 29.36 5.84 -4.42
CA ILE A 494 28.53 5.39 -5.55
C ILE A 494 27.06 5.46 -5.12
N MET A 495 26.28 6.20 -5.90
CA MET A 495 24.83 6.21 -5.79
C MET A 495 24.23 5.30 -6.86
N ARG A 496 23.39 4.37 -6.44
CA ARG A 496 22.66 3.50 -7.36
C ARG A 496 21.27 4.08 -7.66
N PHE A 497 21.02 4.30 -8.94
CA PHE A 497 19.69 4.51 -9.48
C PHE A 497 19.14 3.17 -9.94
N GLN A 498 17.98 2.78 -9.45
CA GLN A 498 17.42 1.47 -9.73
C GLN A 498 15.90 1.56 -9.82
N LEU A 499 15.31 0.74 -10.67
CA LEU A 499 13.86 0.59 -10.84
C LEU A 499 13.55 -0.79 -11.41
N SER A 500 12.32 -1.26 -11.17
CA SER A 500 11.90 -2.59 -11.66
C SER A 500 10.69 -2.52 -12.57
N LYS A 501 10.41 -3.63 -13.25
CA LYS A 501 9.09 -3.86 -13.85
C LYS A 501 8.00 -3.77 -12.78
N ILE A 502 6.77 -3.53 -13.22
CA ILE A 502 5.60 -3.47 -12.31
C ILE A 502 5.40 -4.77 -11.52
N CYS A 503 5.78 -5.92 -12.05
CA CYS A 503 5.80 -7.21 -11.34
C CYS A 503 6.66 -8.23 -12.12
N GLU A 504 6.99 -9.34 -11.45
CA GLU A 504 7.78 -10.44 -12.05
C GLU A 504 7.09 -11.09 -13.26
N HIS A 505 5.75 -11.15 -13.25
CA HIS A 505 4.94 -11.80 -14.28
C HIS A 505 4.69 -10.90 -15.50
N PHE A 506 5.01 -9.60 -15.41
CA PHE A 506 4.78 -8.66 -16.49
C PHE A 506 5.67 -8.98 -17.70
N ASP A 507 5.03 -9.19 -18.82
CA ASP A 507 5.68 -9.37 -20.11
C ASP A 507 5.27 -8.21 -21.02
N PHE A 508 6.26 -7.47 -21.50
CA PHE A 508 6.03 -6.25 -22.26
C PHE A 508 5.23 -6.47 -23.55
N GLU A 509 5.54 -7.52 -24.30
CA GLU A 509 4.86 -7.80 -25.57
C GLU A 509 3.46 -8.37 -25.32
N ARG A 510 3.32 -9.33 -24.42
CA ARG A 510 2.05 -9.96 -24.07
C ARG A 510 1.07 -8.96 -23.44
N ASN A 511 1.55 -8.03 -22.63
CA ASN A 511 0.75 -6.99 -22.00
C ASN A 511 0.53 -5.76 -22.91
N GLY A 512 0.91 -5.85 -24.19
CA GLY A 512 0.63 -4.81 -25.19
C GLY A 512 1.50 -3.57 -25.09
N ALA A 513 2.52 -3.57 -24.21
CA ALA A 513 3.42 -2.44 -24.06
C ALA A 513 4.53 -2.39 -25.14
N GLY A 514 4.70 -3.45 -25.93
CA GLY A 514 5.83 -3.64 -26.85
C GLY A 514 7.12 -3.89 -26.08
N LYS A 515 8.26 -3.98 -26.76
CA LYS A 515 9.56 -4.13 -26.11
C LYS A 515 9.89 -2.92 -25.23
N PRO A 516 10.65 -3.09 -24.12
CA PRO A 516 11.01 -1.96 -23.25
C PRO A 516 11.88 -0.96 -23.99
N TYR A 517 11.76 0.31 -23.61
CA TYR A 517 12.68 1.36 -24.05
C TYR A 517 14.01 1.29 -23.32
N CYS A 518 15.07 1.74 -23.96
CA CYS A 518 16.34 2.02 -23.29
C CYS A 518 16.13 3.23 -22.36
N LEU A 519 16.48 3.07 -21.08
CA LEU A 519 16.43 4.14 -20.09
C LEU A 519 17.78 4.81 -19.98
N VAL A 520 17.78 6.13 -19.82
CA VAL A 520 19.00 6.95 -19.69
C VAL A 520 18.84 7.96 -18.55
N LEU A 521 19.91 8.17 -17.79
CA LEU A 521 19.99 9.19 -16.75
C LEU A 521 20.72 10.40 -17.29
N LYS A 522 20.06 11.55 -17.33
CA LYS A 522 20.69 12.83 -17.62
C LYS A 522 21.31 13.38 -16.35
N ILE A 523 22.61 13.62 -16.34
CA ILE A 523 23.36 14.22 -15.26
C ILE A 523 24.02 15.52 -15.71
N GLY A 524 24.24 16.47 -14.76
CA GLY A 524 24.82 17.78 -15.07
C GLY A 524 26.35 17.80 -15.19
N GLY A 525 27.02 16.73 -14.76
CA GLY A 525 28.48 16.63 -14.76
C GLY A 525 29.17 17.60 -13.79
N VAL A 526 30.46 17.39 -13.54
CA VAL A 526 31.26 18.25 -12.67
C VAL A 526 31.47 19.64 -13.31
N ASP A 527 31.33 20.69 -12.53
CA ASP A 527 31.61 22.10 -12.92
C ASP A 527 30.72 22.63 -14.07
N GLY A 528 29.48 22.14 -14.23
CA GLY A 528 28.59 22.59 -15.29
C GLY A 528 29.08 22.20 -16.70
N ARG A 529 29.99 21.23 -16.79
CA ARG A 529 30.36 20.62 -18.06
C ARG A 529 29.14 20.00 -18.71
N LYS A 530 29.22 19.84 -20.02
CA LYS A 530 28.19 19.31 -20.90
C LYS A 530 27.39 18.19 -20.25
N ASP A 531 26.06 18.37 -20.20
CA ASP A 531 25.10 17.33 -19.81
C ASP A 531 25.50 15.97 -20.41
N ASP A 532 25.55 14.96 -19.60
CA ASP A 532 25.74 13.58 -20.04
C ASP A 532 24.49 12.76 -19.84
N MET A 533 24.24 11.82 -20.76
CA MET A 533 23.11 10.88 -20.71
C MET A 533 23.67 9.47 -20.67
N ILE A 534 23.55 8.81 -19.52
CA ILE A 534 24.15 7.50 -19.24
C ILE A 534 23.05 6.43 -19.30
N PRO A 535 23.20 5.40 -20.13
CA PRO A 535 22.20 4.34 -20.24
C PRO A 535 22.27 3.37 -19.05
N PHE A 536 21.09 2.90 -18.64
CA PHE A 536 20.92 1.88 -17.60
C PHE A 536 21.32 0.48 -18.13
N GLU A 537 21.79 -0.36 -17.23
CA GLU A 537 21.79 -1.81 -17.41
C GLU A 537 20.36 -2.33 -17.25
N PHE A 538 20.04 -3.46 -17.92
CA PHE A 538 18.75 -4.13 -17.79
C PHE A 538 18.90 -5.64 -17.87
N ASP A 539 18.39 -6.39 -16.88
CA ASP A 539 18.48 -7.86 -16.81
C ASP A 539 17.18 -8.60 -17.19
N GLY A 540 16.17 -7.83 -17.65
CA GLY A 540 14.83 -8.37 -17.93
C GLY A 540 13.81 -8.08 -16.84
N TYR A 541 14.24 -7.68 -15.66
CA TYR A 541 13.38 -7.27 -14.55
C TYR A 541 13.80 -5.94 -13.92
N TRP A 542 15.10 -5.76 -13.62
CA TRP A 542 15.67 -4.55 -13.04
C TRP A 542 16.40 -3.70 -14.07
N TRP A 543 16.22 -2.39 -13.98
CA TRP A 543 17.15 -1.40 -14.54
C TRP A 543 17.98 -0.84 -13.40
N TRP A 544 19.28 -0.68 -13.62
CA TRP A 544 20.16 -0.04 -12.65
C TRP A 544 21.29 0.73 -13.31
N LEU A 545 21.77 1.74 -12.60
CA LEU A 545 22.91 2.54 -12.98
C LEU A 545 23.63 3.02 -11.73
N ASP A 546 24.93 2.78 -11.67
CA ASP A 546 25.79 3.22 -10.59
C ASP A 546 26.57 4.47 -11.04
N VAL A 547 26.42 5.60 -10.31
CA VAL A 547 27.07 6.88 -10.62
C VAL A 547 27.80 7.38 -9.38
N LYS A 548 29.02 7.89 -9.53
CA LYS A 548 29.70 8.57 -8.43
C LYS A 548 28.98 9.87 -8.11
N VAL A 549 28.75 10.15 -6.83
CA VAL A 549 28.00 11.35 -6.39
C VAL A 549 28.62 12.64 -6.94
N LYS A 550 29.95 12.72 -7.03
CA LYS A 550 30.65 13.88 -7.60
C LYS A 550 30.36 14.12 -9.10
N ASP A 551 29.94 13.08 -9.83
CA ASP A 551 29.68 13.15 -11.27
C ASP A 551 28.21 13.50 -11.57
N LEU A 552 27.32 13.50 -10.54
CA LEU A 552 25.90 13.80 -10.71
C LEU A 552 25.66 15.25 -11.15
N GLY A 553 26.47 16.19 -10.64
CA GLY A 553 26.32 17.60 -10.90
C GLY A 553 26.56 18.47 -9.67
N THR A 554 26.16 19.74 -9.77
CA THR A 554 26.29 20.72 -8.70
C THR A 554 24.92 21.06 -8.10
N ARG A 555 24.93 21.64 -6.90
CA ARG A 555 23.74 22.09 -6.19
C ARG A 555 22.86 22.97 -7.10
N GLY A 556 21.56 22.71 -7.10
CA GLY A 556 20.55 23.42 -7.89
C GLY A 556 20.35 22.86 -9.31
N GLN A 557 21.12 21.85 -9.72
CA GLN A 557 20.88 21.14 -10.97
C GLN A 557 19.83 20.04 -10.80
N THR A 558 19.22 19.65 -11.93
CA THR A 558 18.24 18.57 -12.00
C THR A 558 18.85 17.34 -12.69
N ILE A 559 18.72 16.18 -12.06
CA ILE A 559 18.99 14.89 -12.67
C ILE A 559 17.66 14.36 -13.20
N SER A 560 17.64 13.84 -14.42
CA SER A 560 16.40 13.35 -15.02
C SER A 560 16.56 11.98 -15.64
N LEU A 561 15.61 11.09 -15.35
CA LEU A 561 15.47 9.78 -15.96
C LEU A 561 14.56 9.89 -17.18
N TYR A 562 15.02 9.43 -18.32
CA TYR A 562 14.29 9.42 -19.56
C TYR A 562 14.21 8.01 -20.17
N ALA A 563 13.12 7.76 -20.91
CA ALA A 563 13.03 6.67 -21.87
C ALA A 563 13.36 7.20 -23.26
N VAL A 564 14.22 6.52 -24.02
CA VAL A 564 14.51 6.87 -25.41
C VAL A 564 13.39 6.33 -26.29
N THR A 565 12.53 7.20 -26.77
CA THR A 565 11.28 6.80 -27.46
C THR A 565 11.39 6.76 -28.97
N VAL A 566 12.20 7.64 -29.57
CA VAL A 566 12.39 7.72 -31.03
C VAL A 566 13.88 7.84 -31.36
N VAL A 567 14.32 7.17 -32.40
CA VAL A 567 15.67 7.29 -33.00
C VAL A 567 15.53 7.45 -34.51
N ASN A 568 16.02 8.57 -35.05
CA ASN A 568 15.90 8.91 -36.47
C ASN A 568 14.47 8.86 -37.02
N GLY A 569 13.46 9.20 -36.19
CA GLY A 569 12.04 9.19 -36.56
C GLY A 569 11.35 7.84 -36.44
N GLU A 570 12.06 6.78 -36.01
CA GLU A 570 11.52 5.45 -35.78
C GLU A 570 11.34 5.14 -34.29
N ASP A 571 10.35 4.31 -33.92
CA ASP A 571 10.13 3.85 -32.56
C ASP A 571 11.37 3.08 -32.04
N ALA A 572 11.88 3.51 -30.90
CA ALA A 572 13.09 2.97 -30.29
C ALA A 572 12.86 1.78 -29.35
N ARG A 573 11.67 1.17 -29.36
CA ARG A 573 11.36 -0.01 -28.53
C ARG A 573 12.32 -1.17 -28.82
N GLY A 574 12.84 -1.75 -27.76
CA GLY A 574 13.80 -2.87 -27.83
C GLY A 574 15.24 -2.44 -28.11
N MET A 575 15.52 -1.12 -28.15
CA MET A 575 16.90 -0.63 -28.22
C MET A 575 17.65 -1.02 -26.93
N THR A 576 18.80 -1.64 -27.11
CA THR A 576 19.68 -2.02 -25.99
C THR A 576 20.60 -0.87 -25.57
N LYS A 577 21.21 -0.99 -24.40
CA LYS A 577 22.29 -0.07 -23.95
C LYS A 577 23.39 0.06 -25.02
N ARG A 578 23.86 -1.05 -25.60
CA ARG A 578 24.90 -1.06 -26.62
C ARG A 578 24.48 -0.32 -27.90
N ASP A 579 23.20 -0.48 -28.30
CA ASP A 579 22.66 0.23 -29.48
C ASP A 579 22.62 1.74 -29.23
N TYR A 580 22.20 2.14 -28.01
CA TYR A 580 22.18 3.53 -27.60
C TYR A 580 23.58 4.14 -27.62
N GLU A 581 24.58 3.48 -27.01
CA GLU A 581 25.97 3.94 -26.95
C GLU A 581 26.56 4.11 -28.36
N GLY A 582 26.26 3.19 -29.28
CA GLY A 582 26.70 3.28 -30.67
C GLY A 582 26.05 4.40 -31.47
N LYS A 583 24.85 4.83 -31.11
CA LYS A 583 24.07 5.86 -31.80
C LYS A 583 24.14 7.25 -31.13
N LYS A 584 24.53 7.31 -29.87
CA LYS A 584 24.62 8.56 -29.08
C LYS A 584 25.53 9.58 -29.78
N GLY A 585 24.98 10.80 -30.01
CA GLY A 585 25.67 11.89 -30.69
C GLY A 585 25.72 11.79 -32.23
N ASN A 586 25.29 10.67 -32.82
CA ASN A 586 25.30 10.45 -34.29
C ASN A 586 23.88 10.40 -34.89
N CYS A 587 22.84 10.38 -34.06
CA CYS A 587 21.46 10.24 -34.45
C CYS A 587 20.55 11.26 -33.73
N GLY A 588 19.45 11.67 -34.38
CA GLY A 588 18.35 12.38 -33.73
C GLY A 588 17.62 11.42 -32.78
N MET A 589 17.39 11.85 -31.54
CA MET A 589 16.68 11.06 -30.53
C MET A 589 15.61 11.90 -29.84
N GLU A 590 14.46 11.28 -29.52
CA GLU A 590 13.43 11.86 -28.67
C GLU A 590 13.36 11.09 -27.36
N PHE A 591 13.02 11.82 -26.30
CA PHE A 591 13.04 11.31 -24.95
C PHE A 591 11.72 11.61 -24.23
N ALA A 592 11.17 10.63 -23.54
CA ALA A 592 10.04 10.81 -22.65
C ALA A 592 10.54 10.82 -21.20
N GLY A 593 10.11 11.83 -20.41
CA GLY A 593 10.44 11.93 -18.99
C GLY A 593 9.80 10.79 -18.19
N VAL A 594 10.57 10.23 -17.27
CA VAL A 594 10.14 9.18 -16.32
C VAL A 594 10.16 9.73 -14.90
N ALA A 595 11.30 10.26 -14.43
CA ALA A 595 11.45 10.82 -13.09
C ALA A 595 12.52 11.93 -13.04
N ALA A 596 12.47 12.77 -12.00
CA ALA A 596 13.48 13.79 -11.79
C ALA A 596 13.82 14.01 -10.32
N TRP A 597 15.11 14.29 -10.07
CA TRP A 597 15.69 14.63 -8.78
C TRP A 597 16.32 16.01 -8.83
N GLU A 598 16.36 16.70 -7.71
CA GLU A 598 17.04 17.98 -7.54
C GLU A 598 18.28 17.81 -6.65
N LEU A 599 19.40 18.39 -7.04
CA LEU A 599 20.64 18.37 -6.26
C LEU A 599 20.66 19.53 -5.24
N ASN A 600 20.84 19.20 -3.95
CA ASN A 600 20.90 20.13 -2.82
C ASN A 600 22.33 20.40 -2.36
#